data_d1f76cc33d1875701e07e7fd44038f84
#
_entry.id   d1f76cc33d1875701e07e7fd44038f84
#
_cell.length_a   1.000
_cell.length_b   1.000
_cell.length_c   1.000
_cell.angle_alpha   90.00
_cell.angle_beta   90.00
_cell.angle_gamma   90.00
#
_symmetry.space_group_name_H-M   'P 1'
#
loop_
_entity.id
_entity.type
_entity.pdbx_description
1 polymer ?
#
loop_
_entity_poly.entity_id
_entity_poly.type
_entity_poly.pdbx_seq_one_letter_code
_entity_poly.pdbx_strand_id
1 'polypeptide(L)'
;NLMLDGQLIALQIADSPVSPISIILPLDETGLDNLKIRYKSPVSIDGTNLLVGKNIISLDHAYDVYDDTLYEHTFSSSLRDVVWELITDSDRDGFSTLVKSQNTPDDIALSYAKKKLIDAESICSTMTSGNSADEPTKSHQLNKLCDSLSGLIGVGTGLTPGGDDFITGVLSTFKAFPQCFNSRLISSLSNSVCSRRNNTNEISSTFINCALRGQFSKAIIDLYDSVCSDNVQASGIGQETLDNLLDSFLDIGHTSGIDTLTGIFWSMKHLSKI
;
A
#
# COMPACT_ATOMS: atom_id res chain seq x y z
N ASN A 1 -18.08 5.72 -2.80
CA ASN A 1 -17.70 5.38 -1.43
C ASN A 1 -18.87 5.64 -0.48
N LEU A 2 -19.08 4.73 0.45
CA LEU A 2 -20.13 4.76 1.46
C LEU A 2 -19.49 4.76 2.86
N MET A 3 -20.20 5.33 3.84
CA MET A 3 -19.81 5.24 5.24
C MET A 3 -20.86 4.45 6.00
N LEU A 4 -20.47 3.35 6.61
CA LEU A 4 -21.31 2.49 7.43
C LEU A 4 -20.66 2.34 8.80
N ASP A 5 -21.29 2.83 9.85
CA ASP A 5 -20.80 2.75 11.24
C ASP A 5 -19.33 3.16 11.43
N GLY A 6 -18.91 4.19 10.68
CA GLY A 6 -17.53 4.69 10.71
C GLY A 6 -16.55 3.86 9.87
N GLN A 7 -17.02 2.90 9.10
CA GLN A 7 -16.21 2.12 8.15
C GLN A 7 -16.50 2.56 6.71
N LEU A 8 -15.44 2.79 5.95
CA LEU A 8 -15.53 3.11 4.54
C LEU A 8 -15.75 1.85 3.73
N ILE A 9 -16.72 1.88 2.81
CA ILE A 9 -17.02 0.83 1.85
C ILE A 9 -17.02 1.44 0.45
N ALA A 10 -16.38 0.77 -0.49
CA ALA A 10 -16.40 1.13 -1.90
C ALA A 10 -17.37 0.20 -2.66
N LEU A 11 -18.48 0.76 -3.17
CA LEU A 11 -19.29 0.04 -4.17
C LEU A 11 -18.62 0.22 -5.52
N GLN A 12 -18.36 -0.88 -6.19
CA GLN A 12 -17.59 -0.92 -7.43
C GLN A 12 -18.24 -1.86 -8.45
N ILE A 13 -17.91 -1.70 -9.72
CA ILE A 13 -18.28 -2.61 -10.81
C ILE A 13 -17.24 -3.73 -10.97
N ALA A 14 -17.58 -4.75 -11.77
CA ALA A 14 -16.80 -5.98 -11.88
C ALA A 14 -15.32 -5.78 -12.26
N ASP A 15 -15.02 -4.80 -13.12
CA ASP A 15 -13.66 -4.54 -13.63
C ASP A 15 -12.87 -3.54 -12.78
N SER A 16 -13.37 -3.18 -11.60
CA SER A 16 -12.67 -2.27 -10.71
C SER A 16 -11.54 -2.97 -9.92
N PRO A 17 -10.44 -2.26 -9.60
CA PRO A 17 -9.41 -2.79 -8.70
C PRO A 17 -9.99 -3.19 -7.34
N VAL A 18 -9.73 -4.42 -6.93
CA VAL A 18 -10.30 -4.97 -5.71
C VAL A 18 -9.43 -4.65 -4.50
N SER A 19 -10.06 -4.18 -3.43
CA SER A 19 -9.41 -3.77 -2.19
C SER A 19 -10.18 -4.29 -0.96
N PRO A 20 -9.61 -4.23 0.25
CA PRO A 20 -10.26 -4.72 1.48
C PRO A 20 -11.59 -4.04 1.83
N ILE A 21 -11.91 -2.93 1.18
CA ILE A 21 -13.16 -2.18 1.39
C ILE A 21 -14.16 -2.32 0.24
N SER A 22 -13.85 -3.16 -0.76
CA SER A 22 -14.64 -3.27 -1.98
C SER A 22 -15.88 -4.16 -1.80
N ILE A 23 -17.02 -3.69 -2.28
CA ILE A 23 -18.19 -4.51 -2.61
C ILE A 23 -18.38 -4.40 -4.12
N ILE A 24 -18.13 -5.50 -4.82
CA ILE A 24 -18.26 -5.58 -6.27
C ILE A 24 -19.70 -5.92 -6.62
N LEU A 25 -20.31 -5.07 -7.42
CA LEU A 25 -21.66 -5.27 -7.94
C LEU A 25 -21.57 -5.84 -9.36
N PRO A 26 -22.46 -6.77 -9.73
CA PRO A 26 -22.54 -7.31 -11.10
C PRO A 26 -23.25 -6.32 -12.03
N LEU A 27 -22.73 -5.08 -12.08
CA LEU A 27 -23.25 -3.96 -12.86
C LEU A 27 -22.12 -3.40 -13.72
N ASP A 28 -22.50 -2.75 -14.82
CA ASP A 28 -21.63 -1.82 -15.55
C ASP A 28 -21.74 -0.39 -14.99
N GLU A 29 -20.97 0.55 -15.55
CA GLU A 29 -21.02 1.96 -15.15
C GLU A 29 -22.44 2.54 -15.22
N THR A 30 -23.19 2.21 -16.27
CA THR A 30 -24.58 2.67 -16.46
C THR A 30 -25.47 2.12 -15.34
N GLY A 31 -25.31 0.84 -14.99
CA GLY A 31 -26.03 0.21 -13.89
C GLY A 31 -25.73 0.85 -12.55
N LEU A 32 -24.45 1.16 -12.27
CA LEU A 32 -24.04 1.84 -11.05
C LEU A 32 -24.62 3.26 -10.98
N ASP A 33 -24.59 4.03 -12.07
CA ASP A 33 -25.16 5.37 -12.15
C ASP A 33 -26.69 5.36 -11.94
N ASN A 34 -27.38 4.32 -12.42
CA ASN A 34 -28.82 4.16 -12.25
C ASN A 34 -29.25 3.95 -10.80
N LEU A 35 -28.34 3.56 -9.90
CA LEU A 35 -28.60 3.54 -8.46
C LEU A 35 -28.88 4.94 -7.90
N LYS A 36 -28.45 5.99 -8.60
CA LYS A 36 -28.68 7.41 -8.22
C LYS A 36 -28.29 7.71 -6.77
N ILE A 37 -27.21 7.08 -6.29
CA ILE A 37 -26.66 7.33 -4.97
C ILE A 37 -26.11 8.75 -4.95
N ARG A 38 -26.54 9.53 -3.96
CA ARG A 38 -26.16 10.95 -3.82
C ARG A 38 -25.30 11.14 -2.56
N TYR A 39 -24.57 12.23 -2.55
CA TYR A 39 -23.85 12.64 -1.35
C TYR A 39 -24.81 12.71 -0.14
N LYS A 40 -24.38 12.10 0.98
CA LYS A 40 -25.18 11.93 2.21
C LYS A 40 -26.42 11.03 2.08
N SER A 41 -26.51 10.17 1.05
CA SER A 41 -27.50 9.10 1.08
C SER A 41 -27.32 8.26 2.36
N PRO A 42 -28.38 7.98 3.12
CA PRO A 42 -28.26 7.15 4.31
C PRO A 42 -27.80 5.73 3.93
N VAL A 43 -26.93 5.16 4.75
CA VAL A 43 -26.42 3.79 4.59
C VAL A 43 -26.67 3.02 5.87
N SER A 44 -27.22 1.82 5.76
CA SER A 44 -27.48 0.91 6.88
C SER A 44 -27.51 -0.54 6.42
N ILE A 45 -27.41 -1.47 7.39
CA ILE A 45 -27.66 -2.90 7.15
C ILE A 45 -28.99 -3.29 7.81
N ASP A 46 -29.79 -4.05 7.08
CA ASP A 46 -31.01 -4.70 7.58
C ASP A 46 -30.99 -6.18 7.21
N GLY A 47 -30.68 -7.03 8.17
CA GLY A 47 -30.42 -8.45 7.95
C GLY A 47 -29.23 -8.64 6.99
N THR A 48 -29.48 -9.26 5.84
CA THR A 48 -28.48 -9.47 4.77
C THR A 48 -28.57 -8.42 3.66
N ASN A 49 -29.24 -7.29 3.90
CA ASN A 49 -29.38 -6.23 2.91
C ASN A 49 -28.55 -5.01 3.29
N LEU A 50 -27.77 -4.50 2.35
CA LEU A 50 -27.16 -3.19 2.41
C LEU A 50 -28.14 -2.18 1.80
N LEU A 51 -28.61 -1.25 2.63
CA LEU A 51 -29.53 -0.19 2.23
C LEU A 51 -28.72 1.08 1.92
N VAL A 52 -28.85 1.61 0.70
CA VAL A 52 -28.15 2.84 0.28
C VAL A 52 -29.16 3.80 -0.33
N GLY A 53 -29.59 4.80 0.42
CA GLY A 53 -30.65 5.72 -0.01
C GLY A 53 -31.97 4.98 -0.20
N LYS A 54 -32.39 4.79 -1.46
CA LYS A 54 -33.61 4.04 -1.84
C LYS A 54 -33.29 2.65 -2.38
N ASN A 55 -32.01 2.31 -2.52
CA ASN A 55 -31.57 1.06 -3.10
C ASN A 55 -31.41 0.00 -2.01
N ILE A 56 -31.75 -1.22 -2.37
CA ILE A 56 -31.55 -2.43 -1.55
C ILE A 56 -30.60 -3.32 -2.32
N ILE A 57 -29.43 -3.61 -1.74
CA ILE A 57 -28.42 -4.50 -2.28
C ILE A 57 -28.41 -5.73 -1.39
N SER A 58 -28.92 -6.87 -1.92
CA SER A 58 -28.91 -8.12 -1.18
C SER A 58 -27.51 -8.71 -1.13
N LEU A 59 -27.08 -9.13 0.04
CA LEU A 59 -25.82 -9.83 0.30
C LEU A 59 -26.03 -11.34 0.50
N ASP A 60 -27.25 -11.87 0.28
CA ASP A 60 -27.59 -13.29 0.51
C ASP A 60 -26.71 -14.26 -0.29
N HIS A 61 -26.24 -13.83 -1.45
CA HIS A 61 -25.38 -14.61 -2.35
C HIS A 61 -24.00 -13.97 -2.53
N ALA A 62 -23.61 -13.05 -1.63
CA ALA A 62 -22.27 -12.50 -1.64
C ALA A 62 -21.23 -13.58 -1.32
N TYR A 63 -20.07 -13.47 -1.97
CA TYR A 63 -18.93 -14.34 -1.73
C TYR A 63 -17.64 -13.51 -1.74
N ASP A 64 -16.62 -14.02 -1.09
CA ASP A 64 -15.32 -13.37 -1.06
C ASP A 64 -14.66 -13.51 -2.44
N VAL A 65 -14.31 -12.38 -3.05
CA VAL A 65 -13.66 -12.32 -4.38
C VAL A 65 -12.18 -12.71 -4.27
N TYR A 66 -11.57 -12.43 -3.11
CA TYR A 66 -10.19 -12.80 -2.76
C TYR A 66 -10.03 -12.79 -1.24
N ASP A 67 -8.98 -13.42 -0.73
CA ASP A 67 -8.53 -13.26 0.66
C ASP A 67 -7.68 -11.98 0.74
N ASP A 68 -8.14 -10.99 1.49
CA ASP A 68 -7.43 -9.72 1.69
C ASP A 68 -6.27 -9.80 2.69
N THR A 69 -6.11 -10.95 3.34
CA THR A 69 -5.05 -11.19 4.31
C THR A 69 -3.73 -11.52 3.63
N LEU A 70 -2.73 -10.68 3.81
CA LEU A 70 -1.38 -10.99 3.35
C LEU A 70 -0.69 -11.93 4.36
N TYR A 71 -0.35 -13.12 3.90
CA TYR A 71 0.38 -14.12 4.69
C TYR A 71 1.89 -13.92 4.61
N GLU A 72 2.63 -14.60 5.50
CA GLU A 72 4.08 -14.62 5.44
C GLU A 72 4.57 -15.47 4.26
N HIS A 73 5.56 -14.96 3.56
CA HIS A 73 6.20 -15.61 2.42
C HIS A 73 7.67 -15.96 2.71
N THR A 74 8.20 -16.94 1.99
CA THR A 74 9.64 -17.14 1.90
C THR A 74 10.25 -16.03 1.05
N PHE A 75 11.28 -15.36 1.60
CA PHE A 75 11.92 -14.26 0.90
C PHE A 75 12.53 -14.72 -0.42
N SER A 76 12.17 -14.06 -1.50
CA SER A 76 12.75 -14.25 -2.83
C SER A 76 13.64 -13.07 -3.20
N SER A 77 14.89 -13.35 -3.57
CA SER A 77 15.81 -12.30 -4.02
C SER A 77 15.37 -11.64 -5.33
N SER A 78 14.56 -12.35 -6.15
CA SER A 78 14.01 -11.82 -7.40
C SER A 78 12.92 -10.79 -7.19
N LEU A 79 12.23 -10.79 -6.05
CA LEU A 79 11.13 -9.85 -5.78
C LEU A 79 11.57 -8.39 -5.94
N ARG A 80 12.73 -8.03 -5.42
CA ARG A 80 13.21 -6.64 -5.55
C ARG A 80 13.46 -6.26 -7.01
N ASP A 81 14.00 -7.18 -7.80
CA ASP A 81 14.34 -6.94 -9.21
C ASP A 81 13.05 -6.88 -10.04
N VAL A 82 12.06 -7.74 -9.78
CA VAL A 82 10.72 -7.70 -10.36
C VAL A 82 10.02 -6.38 -10.03
N VAL A 83 9.99 -5.98 -8.77
CA VAL A 83 9.35 -4.71 -8.36
C VAL A 83 10.06 -3.50 -9.03
N TRP A 84 11.38 -3.56 -9.18
CA TRP A 84 12.12 -2.52 -9.90
C TRP A 84 11.76 -2.48 -11.39
N GLU A 85 11.61 -3.62 -12.03
CA GLU A 85 11.16 -3.75 -13.42
C GLU A 85 9.76 -3.14 -13.59
N LEU A 86 8.79 -3.53 -12.78
CA LEU A 86 7.44 -2.95 -12.79
C LEU A 86 7.44 -1.41 -12.61
N ILE A 87 8.30 -0.89 -11.73
CA ILE A 87 8.46 0.56 -11.54
C ILE A 87 9.04 1.22 -12.79
N THR A 88 10.05 0.63 -13.42
CA THR A 88 10.75 1.23 -14.56
C THR A 88 9.98 1.15 -15.87
N ASP A 89 9.18 0.10 -16.04
CA ASP A 89 8.35 -0.11 -17.24
C ASP A 89 7.07 0.73 -17.19
N SER A 90 6.71 1.24 -16.01
CA SER A 90 5.61 2.18 -15.86
C SER A 90 5.98 3.55 -16.46
N ASP A 91 5.05 4.13 -17.24
CA ASP A 91 5.06 5.52 -17.70
C ASP A 91 4.55 6.52 -16.64
N ARG A 92 4.14 6.01 -15.45
CA ARG A 92 3.60 6.81 -14.36
C ARG A 92 4.70 7.32 -13.45
N ASP A 93 4.68 8.63 -13.21
CA ASP A 93 5.54 9.29 -12.22
C ASP A 93 4.86 9.31 -10.83
N GLY A 94 5.41 9.99 -9.89
CA GLY A 94 4.97 10.05 -8.50
C GLY A 94 6.17 9.79 -7.59
N PHE A 95 6.01 9.01 -6.54
CA PHE A 95 7.12 8.62 -5.64
C PHE A 95 8.20 7.79 -6.35
N SER A 96 7.88 7.15 -7.48
CA SER A 96 8.87 6.45 -8.30
C SER A 96 10.03 7.35 -8.74
N THR A 97 9.77 8.63 -9.00
CA THR A 97 10.81 9.62 -9.32
C THR A 97 11.85 9.78 -8.24
N LEU A 98 11.47 9.53 -6.96
CA LEU A 98 12.35 9.66 -5.80
C LEU A 98 13.41 8.55 -5.75
N VAL A 99 13.16 7.42 -6.39
CA VAL A 99 14.07 6.27 -6.46
C VAL A 99 14.73 6.11 -7.84
N LYS A 100 14.06 6.57 -8.93
CA LYS A 100 14.61 6.58 -10.29
C LYS A 100 15.66 7.67 -10.50
N SER A 101 15.53 8.83 -9.85
CA SER A 101 16.40 9.99 -10.05
C SER A 101 17.04 10.48 -8.75
N GLN A 102 18.29 10.94 -8.84
CA GLN A 102 18.97 11.62 -7.74
C GLN A 102 18.62 13.11 -7.65
N ASN A 103 18.03 13.69 -8.69
CA ASN A 103 17.65 15.09 -8.69
C ASN A 103 16.52 15.37 -7.71
N THR A 104 16.52 16.59 -7.15
CA THR A 104 15.39 17.05 -6.34
C THR A 104 14.24 17.42 -7.26
N PRO A 105 13.02 16.87 -7.06
CA PRO A 105 11.86 17.25 -7.85
C PRO A 105 11.49 18.72 -7.66
N ASP A 106 10.92 19.34 -8.70
CA ASP A 106 10.38 20.72 -8.61
C ASP A 106 9.09 20.79 -7.79
N ASP A 107 8.33 19.69 -7.74
CA ASP A 107 7.12 19.59 -6.92
C ASP A 107 7.45 19.63 -5.43
N ILE A 108 6.74 20.48 -4.67
CA ILE A 108 7.00 20.73 -3.25
C ILE A 108 6.78 19.47 -2.40
N ALA A 109 5.72 18.69 -2.68
CA ALA A 109 5.41 17.50 -1.92
C ALA A 109 6.46 16.40 -2.18
N LEU A 110 6.83 16.18 -3.45
CA LEU A 110 7.88 15.24 -3.81
C LEU A 110 9.26 15.68 -3.29
N SER A 111 9.55 16.99 -3.31
CA SER A 111 10.79 17.52 -2.74
C SER A 111 10.88 17.29 -1.23
N TYR A 112 9.75 17.50 -0.51
CA TYR A 112 9.66 17.17 0.91
C TYR A 112 9.84 15.67 1.15
N ALA A 113 9.15 14.81 0.37
CA ALA A 113 9.27 13.36 0.46
C ALA A 113 10.72 12.91 0.18
N LYS A 114 11.38 13.45 -0.85
CA LYS A 114 12.79 13.17 -1.15
C LYS A 114 13.69 13.44 0.03
N LYS A 115 13.54 14.60 0.67
CA LYS A 115 14.31 14.95 1.88
C LYS A 115 14.08 13.92 2.99
N LYS A 116 12.83 13.53 3.26
CA LYS A 116 12.50 12.52 4.27
C LYS A 116 13.13 11.17 3.99
N LEU A 117 13.14 10.74 2.72
CA LEU A 117 13.77 9.49 2.33
C LEU A 117 15.31 9.56 2.45
N ILE A 118 15.94 10.66 2.06
CA ILE A 118 17.38 10.86 2.23
C ILE A 118 17.76 10.81 3.72
N ASP A 119 17.00 11.47 4.59
CA ASP A 119 17.21 11.43 6.04
C ASP A 119 17.08 9.98 6.56
N ALA A 120 16.04 9.24 6.11
CA ALA A 120 15.86 7.85 6.48
C ALA A 120 16.99 6.94 5.99
N GLU A 121 17.44 7.08 4.74
CA GLU A 121 18.57 6.33 4.16
C GLU A 121 19.88 6.58 4.92
N SER A 122 20.15 7.83 5.31
CA SER A 122 21.31 8.20 6.12
C SER A 122 21.28 7.51 7.48
N ILE A 123 20.11 7.46 8.13
CA ILE A 123 19.93 6.77 9.42
C ILE A 123 20.14 5.26 9.23
N CYS A 124 19.53 4.64 8.22
CA CYS A 124 19.72 3.22 7.90
C CYS A 124 21.19 2.88 7.71
N SER A 125 21.94 3.68 6.94
CA SER A 125 23.37 3.50 6.71
C SER A 125 24.18 3.58 8.01
N THR A 126 23.81 4.50 8.90
CA THR A 126 24.48 4.65 10.21
C THR A 126 24.18 3.46 11.13
N MET A 127 22.93 2.97 11.14
CA MET A 127 22.53 1.81 11.94
C MET A 127 23.23 0.53 11.48
N THR A 128 23.42 0.36 10.18
CA THR A 128 24.08 -0.81 9.59
C THR A 128 25.60 -0.82 9.84
N SER A 129 26.25 0.34 9.82
CA SER A 129 27.71 0.48 9.97
C SER A 129 28.17 0.58 11.42
N GLY A 130 27.26 0.87 12.36
CA GLY A 130 27.59 1.18 13.76
C GLY A 130 27.68 -0.04 14.67
N ASN A 131 28.80 -0.74 14.67
CA ASN A 131 29.04 -1.92 15.52
C ASN A 131 29.15 -1.65 17.04
N SER A 132 29.05 -0.40 17.52
CA SER A 132 29.29 -0.04 18.92
C SER A 132 28.41 1.07 19.51
N ALA A 133 27.26 1.41 18.86
CA ALA A 133 26.34 2.36 19.45
C ALA A 133 25.65 1.75 20.68
N ASP A 134 25.52 2.52 21.75
CA ASP A 134 24.77 2.14 22.95
C ASP A 134 23.24 2.06 22.65
N GLU A 135 22.50 1.37 23.51
CA GLU A 135 21.05 1.20 23.36
C GLU A 135 20.26 2.53 23.29
N PRO A 136 20.58 3.58 24.06
CA PRO A 136 19.93 4.88 23.91
C PRO A 136 20.13 5.51 22.52
N THR A 137 21.32 5.40 21.95
CA THR A 137 21.64 5.92 20.61
C THR A 137 20.88 5.16 19.53
N LYS A 138 20.84 3.81 19.61
CA LYS A 138 20.06 2.98 18.69
C LYS A 138 18.57 3.30 18.74
N SER A 139 18.02 3.44 19.94
CA SER A 139 16.62 3.81 20.15
C SER A 139 16.31 5.19 19.56
N HIS A 140 17.20 6.15 19.73
CA HIS A 140 17.04 7.49 19.16
C HIS A 140 17.09 7.48 17.63
N GLN A 141 18.01 6.72 17.03
CA GLN A 141 18.07 6.55 15.57
C GLN A 141 16.81 5.88 15.03
N LEU A 142 16.33 4.82 15.68
CA LEU A 142 15.10 4.14 15.31
C LEU A 142 13.89 5.08 15.33
N ASN A 143 13.73 5.88 16.39
CA ASN A 143 12.66 6.87 16.48
C ASN A 143 12.74 7.90 15.35
N LYS A 144 13.92 8.41 15.03
CA LYS A 144 14.11 9.35 13.91
C LYS A 144 13.76 8.71 12.57
N LEU A 145 14.12 7.45 12.34
CA LEU A 145 13.76 6.70 11.15
C LEU A 145 12.23 6.57 11.02
N CYS A 146 11.58 6.16 12.10
CA CYS A 146 10.13 6.05 12.15
C CYS A 146 9.43 7.40 11.93
N ASP A 147 9.97 8.49 12.49
CA ASP A 147 9.47 9.85 12.29
C ASP A 147 9.64 10.33 10.85
N SER A 148 10.76 10.00 10.20
CA SER A 148 10.98 10.34 8.79
C SER A 148 9.98 9.61 7.88
N LEU A 149 9.82 8.30 8.05
CA LEU A 149 8.92 7.50 7.23
C LEU A 149 7.45 7.83 7.50
N SER A 150 7.00 7.82 8.75
CA SER A 150 5.60 8.16 9.08
C SER A 150 5.24 9.62 8.79
N GLY A 151 6.24 10.50 8.64
CA GLY A 151 6.08 11.87 8.19
C GLY A 151 5.72 12.01 6.71
N LEU A 152 5.71 10.91 5.95
CA LEU A 152 5.21 10.87 4.56
C LEU A 152 3.70 10.77 4.48
N ILE A 153 3.01 10.41 5.57
CA ILE A 153 1.55 10.30 5.61
C ILE A 153 0.91 11.64 5.29
N GLY A 154 0.02 11.64 4.30
CA GLY A 154 -0.66 12.82 3.77
C GLY A 154 0.17 13.64 2.78
N VAL A 155 1.38 13.19 2.41
CA VAL A 155 2.24 13.88 1.44
C VAL A 155 1.90 13.44 0.02
N GLY A 156 1.50 14.39 -0.80
CA GLY A 156 1.07 14.19 -2.18
C GLY A 156 -0.31 14.78 -2.44
N THR A 157 -0.82 14.55 -3.65
CA THR A 157 -2.12 15.05 -4.11
C THR A 157 -3.05 13.87 -4.42
N GLY A 158 -4.36 14.15 -4.56
CA GLY A 158 -5.35 13.14 -4.94
C GLY A 158 -6.12 12.53 -3.76
N LEU A 159 -6.90 11.48 -4.07
CA LEU A 159 -7.70 10.74 -3.08
C LEU A 159 -6.83 9.86 -2.17
N THR A 160 -5.72 9.35 -2.70
CA THR A 160 -4.68 8.64 -1.97
C THR A 160 -3.36 9.35 -2.24
N PRO A 161 -2.90 10.24 -1.34
CA PRO A 161 -1.59 10.87 -1.44
C PRO A 161 -0.46 9.83 -1.57
N GLY A 162 0.50 10.05 -2.48
CA GLY A 162 1.54 9.06 -2.79
C GLY A 162 2.36 8.60 -1.58
N GLY A 163 2.49 9.46 -0.56
CA GLY A 163 3.14 9.08 0.70
C GLY A 163 2.38 8.01 1.49
N ASP A 164 1.05 7.99 1.39
CA ASP A 164 0.21 7.00 2.04
C ASP A 164 0.33 5.64 1.33
N ASP A 165 0.33 5.67 -0.01
CA ASP A 165 0.52 4.49 -0.84
C ASP A 165 1.92 3.90 -0.65
N PHE A 166 2.96 4.76 -0.59
CA PHE A 166 4.33 4.35 -0.25
C PHE A 166 4.39 3.64 1.11
N ILE A 167 3.78 4.20 2.15
CA ILE A 167 3.75 3.59 3.50
C ILE A 167 2.97 2.27 3.48
N THR A 168 1.89 2.16 2.72
CA THR A 168 1.16 0.89 2.52
C THR A 168 2.08 -0.17 1.91
N GLY A 169 2.90 0.19 0.93
CA GLY A 169 3.93 -0.69 0.35
C GLY A 169 4.99 -1.13 1.38
N VAL A 170 5.47 -0.22 2.23
CA VAL A 170 6.41 -0.57 3.33
C VAL A 170 5.76 -1.56 4.31
N LEU A 171 4.52 -1.32 4.74
CA LEU A 171 3.80 -2.20 5.67
C LEU A 171 3.54 -3.58 5.06
N SER A 172 3.23 -3.67 3.76
CA SER A 172 3.05 -4.94 3.07
C SER A 172 4.33 -5.79 3.09
N THR A 173 5.49 -5.15 2.90
CA THR A 173 6.79 -5.85 2.94
C THR A 173 7.09 -6.39 4.35
N PHE A 174 6.78 -5.63 5.40
CA PHE A 174 6.92 -6.10 6.78
C PHE A 174 6.01 -7.28 7.09
N LYS A 175 4.80 -7.27 6.53
CA LYS A 175 3.84 -8.36 6.72
C LYS A 175 4.23 -9.61 5.96
N ALA A 176 4.70 -9.46 4.71
CA ALA A 176 5.12 -10.59 3.88
C ALA A 176 6.42 -11.26 4.37
N PHE A 177 7.37 -10.48 4.92
CA PHE A 177 8.70 -10.98 5.30
C PHE A 177 9.14 -10.49 6.68
N PRO A 178 8.39 -10.76 7.76
CA PRO A 178 8.76 -10.28 9.10
C PRO A 178 10.14 -10.77 9.55
N GLN A 179 10.58 -11.92 9.06
CA GLN A 179 11.91 -12.50 9.34
C GLN A 179 13.07 -11.73 8.73
N CYS A 180 12.83 -10.87 7.73
CA CYS A 180 13.86 -10.08 7.06
C CYS A 180 14.10 -8.72 7.73
N PHE A 181 13.31 -8.35 8.73
CA PHE A 181 13.33 -7.03 9.35
C PHE A 181 13.47 -7.14 10.87
N ASN A 182 14.07 -6.13 11.46
CA ASN A 182 14.16 -6.03 12.91
C ASN A 182 12.75 -5.85 13.54
N SER A 183 12.37 -6.70 14.48
CA SER A 183 11.04 -6.68 15.10
C SER A 183 10.73 -5.37 15.84
N ARG A 184 11.75 -4.70 16.40
CA ARG A 184 11.58 -3.36 17.00
C ARG A 184 11.28 -2.31 15.93
N LEU A 185 11.90 -2.41 14.75
CA LEU A 185 11.60 -1.52 13.63
C LEU A 185 10.15 -1.70 13.18
N ILE A 186 9.72 -2.95 12.95
CA ILE A 186 8.34 -3.26 12.56
C ILE A 186 7.36 -2.64 13.55
N SER A 187 7.50 -2.92 14.83
CA SER A 187 6.58 -2.44 15.87
C SER A 187 6.63 -0.92 16.04
N SER A 188 7.83 -0.31 16.03
CA SER A 188 7.98 1.14 16.19
C SER A 188 7.40 1.92 15.00
N LEU A 189 7.65 1.46 13.77
CA LEU A 189 7.09 2.11 12.58
C LEU A 189 5.58 1.93 12.52
N SER A 190 5.05 0.73 12.77
CA SER A 190 3.60 0.49 12.82
C SER A 190 2.90 1.39 13.84
N ASN A 191 3.49 1.57 15.03
CA ASN A 191 2.97 2.49 16.05
C ASN A 191 3.01 3.95 15.60
N SER A 192 4.11 4.39 14.95
CA SER A 192 4.24 5.75 14.42
C SER A 192 3.23 6.02 13.29
N VAL A 193 3.03 5.06 12.39
CA VAL A 193 2.02 5.12 11.33
C VAL A 193 0.61 5.18 11.93
N CYS A 194 0.31 4.30 12.90
CA CYS A 194 -0.98 4.27 13.59
C CYS A 194 -1.31 5.62 14.25
N SER A 195 -0.32 6.25 14.88
CA SER A 195 -0.50 7.56 15.53
C SER A 195 -0.74 8.70 14.55
N ARG A 196 -0.23 8.60 13.33
CA ARG A 196 -0.30 9.65 12.29
C ARG A 196 -1.33 9.38 11.20
N ARG A 197 -2.03 8.23 11.22
CA ARG A 197 -2.99 7.84 10.17
C ARG A 197 -4.10 8.87 9.90
N ASN A 198 -4.40 9.73 10.86
CA ASN A 198 -5.38 10.80 10.71
C ASN A 198 -4.78 12.10 10.13
N ASN A 199 -3.50 12.12 9.77
CA ASN A 199 -2.88 13.27 9.09
C ASN A 199 -3.14 13.25 7.58
N THR A 200 -3.90 12.29 7.09
CA THR A 200 -4.38 12.19 5.71
C THR A 200 -5.91 12.22 5.65
N ASN A 201 -6.47 12.07 4.47
CA ASN A 201 -7.91 11.99 4.29
C ASN A 201 -8.49 10.64 4.74
N GLU A 202 -9.82 10.55 4.79
CA GLU A 202 -10.55 9.39 5.31
C GLU A 202 -10.32 8.11 4.48
N ILE A 203 -10.19 8.24 3.16
CA ILE A 203 -9.95 7.09 2.26
C ILE A 203 -8.57 6.50 2.54
N SER A 204 -7.53 7.29 2.48
CA SER A 204 -6.17 6.85 2.78
C SER A 204 -6.00 6.34 4.21
N SER A 205 -6.61 7.02 5.19
CA SER A 205 -6.60 6.56 6.58
C SER A 205 -7.20 5.16 6.70
N THR A 206 -8.25 4.86 5.92
CA THR A 206 -8.86 3.52 5.90
C THR A 206 -7.91 2.47 5.32
N PHE A 207 -7.25 2.75 4.19
CA PHE A 207 -6.27 1.83 3.61
C PHE A 207 -5.06 1.60 4.53
N ILE A 208 -4.55 2.65 5.18
CA ILE A 208 -3.50 2.51 6.20
C ILE A 208 -3.97 1.63 7.36
N ASN A 209 -5.22 1.77 7.81
CA ASN A 209 -5.78 0.91 8.85
C ASN A 209 -5.91 -0.56 8.40
N CYS A 210 -6.29 -0.81 7.13
CA CYS A 210 -6.28 -2.15 6.55
C CYS A 210 -4.86 -2.73 6.55
N ALA A 211 -3.88 -1.99 6.05
CA ALA A 211 -2.48 -2.40 6.01
C ALA A 211 -1.90 -2.73 7.40
N LEU A 212 -2.22 -1.92 8.42
CA LEU A 212 -1.84 -2.20 9.82
C LEU A 212 -2.44 -3.49 10.37
N ARG A 213 -3.59 -3.94 9.86
CA ARG A 213 -4.21 -5.23 10.18
C ARG A 213 -3.72 -6.38 9.30
N GLY A 214 -2.87 -6.10 8.31
CA GLY A 214 -2.36 -7.09 7.36
C GLY A 214 -3.30 -7.37 6.20
N GLN A 215 -4.24 -6.45 5.92
CA GLN A 215 -5.20 -6.53 4.82
C GLN A 215 -4.75 -5.60 3.68
N PHE A 216 -4.69 -6.14 2.46
CA PHE A 216 -4.16 -5.43 1.30
C PHE A 216 -5.01 -5.66 0.04
N SER A 217 -4.82 -4.79 -0.97
CA SER A 217 -5.47 -4.95 -2.27
C SER A 217 -5.03 -6.24 -2.96
N LYS A 218 -5.89 -6.73 -3.85
CA LYS A 218 -5.61 -7.94 -4.63
C LYS A 218 -4.29 -7.83 -5.40
N ALA A 219 -3.96 -6.68 -5.98
CA ALA A 219 -2.70 -6.48 -6.70
C ALA A 219 -1.46 -6.72 -5.81
N ILE A 220 -1.49 -6.30 -4.54
CA ILE A 220 -0.40 -6.54 -3.59
C ILE A 220 -0.30 -8.03 -3.23
N ILE A 221 -1.43 -8.69 -2.97
CA ILE A 221 -1.47 -10.14 -2.69
C ILE A 221 -0.91 -10.91 -3.89
N ASP A 222 -1.45 -10.65 -5.09
CA ASP A 222 -1.04 -11.32 -6.33
C ASP A 222 0.47 -11.13 -6.62
N LEU A 223 1.04 -9.96 -6.32
CA LEU A 223 2.47 -9.72 -6.46
C LEU A 223 3.30 -10.70 -5.61
N TYR A 224 2.99 -10.79 -4.32
CA TYR A 224 3.75 -11.68 -3.42
C TYR A 224 3.52 -13.15 -3.75
N ASP A 225 2.28 -13.56 -4.02
CA ASP A 225 1.93 -14.94 -4.40
C ASP A 225 2.62 -15.34 -5.70
N SER A 226 2.63 -14.45 -6.71
CA SER A 226 3.24 -14.74 -8.01
C SER A 226 4.77 -14.83 -7.94
N VAL A 227 5.43 -13.92 -7.21
CA VAL A 227 6.89 -13.81 -7.21
C VAL A 227 7.55 -14.71 -6.17
N CYS A 228 6.87 -15.01 -5.06
CA CYS A 228 7.44 -15.80 -3.96
C CYS A 228 7.07 -17.27 -4.02
N SER A 229 6.37 -17.73 -5.06
CA SER A 229 6.06 -19.15 -5.26
C SER A 229 7.31 -19.98 -5.58
N ASP A 230 7.34 -21.23 -5.11
CA ASP A 230 8.46 -22.14 -5.32
C ASP A 230 8.79 -22.35 -6.82
N ASN A 231 7.78 -22.34 -7.67
CA ASN A 231 7.93 -22.51 -9.12
C ASN A 231 8.70 -21.35 -9.76
N VAL A 232 8.46 -20.11 -9.32
CA VAL A 232 9.11 -18.91 -9.84
C VAL A 232 10.55 -18.78 -9.33
N GLN A 233 10.82 -19.23 -8.12
CA GLN A 233 12.19 -19.30 -7.59
C GLN A 233 13.09 -20.22 -8.42
N ALA A 234 12.52 -21.22 -9.07
CA ALA A 234 13.27 -22.19 -9.88
C ALA A 234 13.43 -21.79 -11.37
N SER A 235 12.44 -21.11 -11.96
CA SER A 235 12.38 -20.84 -13.42
C SER A 235 12.34 -19.35 -13.81
N GLY A 236 12.24 -18.45 -12.83
CA GLY A 236 11.99 -17.02 -13.08
C GLY A 236 10.51 -16.73 -13.38
N ILE A 237 10.16 -15.45 -13.36
CA ILE A 237 8.81 -14.98 -13.69
C ILE A 237 8.68 -14.82 -15.22
N GLY A 238 7.53 -15.26 -15.77
CA GLY A 238 7.25 -15.09 -17.20
C GLY A 238 6.77 -13.68 -17.54
N GLN A 239 7.01 -13.24 -18.79
CA GLN A 239 6.63 -11.90 -19.26
C GLN A 239 5.12 -11.63 -19.11
N GLU A 240 4.27 -12.58 -19.47
CA GLU A 240 2.82 -12.46 -19.32
C GLU A 240 2.40 -12.17 -17.86
N THR A 241 3.08 -12.79 -16.89
CA THR A 241 2.81 -12.53 -15.48
C THR A 241 3.29 -11.13 -15.07
N LEU A 242 4.43 -10.67 -15.57
CA LEU A 242 4.92 -9.31 -15.35
C LEU A 242 3.95 -8.27 -15.90
N ASP A 243 3.49 -8.47 -17.14
CA ASP A 243 2.53 -7.57 -17.81
C ASP A 243 1.21 -7.50 -17.01
N ASN A 244 0.66 -8.65 -16.60
CA ASN A 244 -0.56 -8.71 -15.78
C ASN A 244 -0.38 -8.04 -14.41
N LEU A 245 0.77 -8.20 -13.76
CA LEU A 245 1.08 -7.52 -12.51
C LEU A 245 1.16 -6.01 -12.73
N LEU A 246 1.87 -5.55 -13.76
CA LEU A 246 1.97 -4.12 -14.08
C LEU A 246 0.58 -3.53 -14.30
N ASP A 247 -0.25 -4.15 -15.14
CA ASP A 247 -1.62 -3.70 -15.41
C ASP A 247 -2.43 -3.59 -14.13
N SER A 248 -2.35 -4.60 -13.24
CA SER A 248 -3.09 -4.59 -11.97
C SER A 248 -2.70 -3.43 -11.05
N PHE A 249 -1.43 -3.01 -11.06
CA PHE A 249 -0.97 -1.83 -10.31
C PHE A 249 -1.31 -0.52 -11.02
N LEU A 250 -1.28 -0.48 -12.36
CA LEU A 250 -1.68 0.70 -13.13
C LEU A 250 -3.17 1.00 -13.00
N ASP A 251 -4.00 0.01 -12.75
CA ASP A 251 -5.43 0.17 -12.50
C ASP A 251 -5.74 0.79 -11.12
N ILE A 252 -4.80 0.77 -10.17
CA ILE A 252 -4.95 1.42 -8.86
C ILE A 252 -4.73 2.94 -8.98
N GLY A 253 -5.67 3.66 -9.61
CA GLY A 253 -5.59 5.12 -9.75
C GLY A 253 -4.41 5.59 -10.61
N HIS A 254 -4.10 6.90 -10.54
CA HIS A 254 -3.13 7.49 -11.46
C HIS A 254 -1.68 7.09 -11.14
N THR A 255 -1.24 7.23 -9.88
CA THR A 255 0.12 6.88 -9.43
C THR A 255 0.15 5.92 -8.26
N SER A 256 -0.99 5.68 -7.61
CA SER A 256 -1.08 4.97 -6.32
C SER A 256 -0.47 3.58 -6.34
N GLY A 257 -0.68 2.81 -7.40
CA GLY A 257 -0.07 1.48 -7.53
C GLY A 257 1.46 1.56 -7.62
N ILE A 258 1.98 2.51 -8.42
CA ILE A 258 3.44 2.69 -8.57
C ILE A 258 4.06 3.28 -7.30
N ASP A 259 3.35 4.16 -6.59
CA ASP A 259 3.80 4.68 -5.29
C ASP A 259 3.87 3.56 -4.24
N THR A 260 2.92 2.62 -4.27
CA THR A 260 2.95 1.39 -3.45
C THR A 260 4.15 0.51 -3.79
N LEU A 261 4.38 0.19 -5.09
CA LEU A 261 5.56 -0.56 -5.54
C LEU A 261 6.86 0.12 -5.11
N THR A 262 6.90 1.45 -5.16
CA THR A 262 8.06 2.23 -4.70
C THR A 262 8.34 2.02 -3.20
N GLY A 263 7.29 1.97 -2.38
CA GLY A 263 7.41 1.66 -0.95
C GLY A 263 7.94 0.24 -0.69
N ILE A 264 7.45 -0.73 -1.45
CA ILE A 264 7.93 -2.12 -1.41
C ILE A 264 9.43 -2.17 -1.77
N PHE A 265 9.81 -1.60 -2.91
CA PHE A 265 11.20 -1.57 -3.37
C PHE A 265 12.13 -0.89 -2.36
N TRP A 266 11.73 0.29 -1.89
CA TRP A 266 12.55 1.09 -0.96
C TRP A 266 12.77 0.36 0.37
N SER A 267 11.72 -0.26 0.93
CA SER A 267 11.83 -1.00 2.19
C SER A 267 12.77 -2.20 2.08
N MET A 268 12.66 -2.99 1.01
CA MET A 268 13.57 -4.11 0.78
C MET A 268 15.03 -3.66 0.60
N LYS A 269 15.25 -2.53 -0.05
CA LYS A 269 16.58 -1.99 -0.32
C LYS A 269 17.27 -1.44 0.93
N HIS A 270 16.54 -0.78 1.80
CA HIS A 270 17.11 0.02 2.89
C HIS A 270 16.82 -0.53 4.29
N LEU A 271 15.68 -1.17 4.54
CA LEU A 271 15.26 -1.59 5.88
C LEU A 271 15.62 -3.04 6.21
N SER A 272 15.80 -3.92 5.22
CA SER A 272 16.13 -5.33 5.44
C SER A 272 17.54 -5.58 6.00
N LYS A 273 18.33 -4.55 6.15
CA LYS A 273 19.73 -4.62 6.61
C LYS A 273 19.94 -4.09 8.04
N ILE A 274 18.87 -3.62 8.68
CA ILE A 274 18.94 -2.93 10.00
C ILE A 274 18.72 -3.90 11.18
#